data_0624fa0a9e1171e282267747d0c866c6
#
_entry.id   0624fa0a9e1171e282267747d0c866c6
#
_cell.length_a   1.000
_cell.length_b   1.000
_cell.length_c   1.000
_cell.angle_alpha   90.00
_cell.angle_beta   90.00
_cell.angle_gamma   90.00
#
_symmetry.space_group_name_H-M   'P 1'
#
loop_
_entity.id
_entity.type
_entity.pdbx_description
1 polymer ?
#
loop_
_entity_poly.entity_id
_entity_poly.type
_entity_poly.pdbx_seq_one_letter_code
_entity_poly.pdbx_strand_id
1 'polypeptide(L)'
;LTEHIQMRFRDWKLTDAEAEVALFAIKGCDAAEIARLRGAAQGTVRAQLSHVYAKSGVATQAELGSLFIDDLLQVDLRNPT
;
A
#
# COMPACT_ATOMS: atom_id res chain seq x y z
N LEU A 1 7.49 -2.21 -9.24
CA LEU A 1 6.18 -2.56 -8.71
C LEU A 1 5.67 -3.81 -9.40
N THR A 2 5.27 -4.82 -8.66
CA THR A 2 4.86 -6.08 -9.26
C THR A 2 3.47 -5.98 -9.88
N GLU A 3 3.23 -6.80 -10.89
CA GLU A 3 1.91 -6.88 -11.52
C GLU A 3 0.84 -7.35 -10.53
N HIS A 4 1.20 -8.21 -9.58
CA HIS A 4 0.28 -8.70 -8.57
C HIS A 4 -0.23 -7.57 -7.68
N ILE A 5 0.67 -6.69 -7.24
CA ILE A 5 0.28 -5.53 -6.44
C ILE A 5 -0.67 -4.62 -7.22
N GLN A 6 -0.33 -4.33 -8.47
CA GLN A 6 -1.16 -3.49 -9.32
C GLN A 6 -2.54 -4.11 -9.58
N MET A 7 -2.56 -5.43 -9.80
CA MET A 7 -3.80 -6.15 -10.02
C MET A 7 -4.71 -6.07 -8.80
N ARG A 8 -4.15 -6.27 -7.60
CA ARG A 8 -4.90 -6.14 -6.35
C ARG A 8 -5.47 -4.74 -6.20
N PHE A 9 -4.67 -3.72 -6.48
CA PHE A 9 -5.13 -2.33 -6.37
C PHE A 9 -6.29 -2.05 -7.33
N ARG A 10 -6.25 -2.60 -8.52
CA ARG A 10 -7.37 -2.48 -9.47
C ARG A 10 -8.60 -3.22 -8.99
N ASP A 11 -8.42 -4.44 -8.47
CA ASP A 11 -9.53 -5.25 -7.94
C ASP A 11 -10.23 -4.53 -6.79
N TRP A 12 -9.47 -3.84 -5.94
CA TRP A 12 -10.02 -3.06 -4.84
C TRP A 12 -10.57 -1.71 -5.30
N LYS A 13 -10.39 -1.35 -6.56
CA LYS A 13 -10.84 -0.08 -7.13
C LYS A 13 -10.28 1.13 -6.38
N LEU A 14 -9.00 1.06 -6.04
CA LEU A 14 -8.33 2.20 -5.41
C LEU A 14 -8.16 3.32 -6.41
N THR A 15 -8.35 4.56 -5.95
CA THR A 15 -7.97 5.73 -6.72
C THR A 15 -6.44 5.80 -6.81
N ASP A 16 -5.91 6.63 -7.71
CA ASP A 16 -4.46 6.80 -7.82
C ASP A 16 -3.84 7.25 -6.50
N ALA A 17 -4.48 8.20 -5.81
CA ALA A 17 -3.98 8.66 -4.52
C ALA A 17 -4.02 7.55 -3.46
N GLU A 18 -5.09 6.78 -3.43
CA GLU A 18 -5.20 5.65 -2.50
C GLU A 18 -4.16 4.57 -2.79
N ALA A 19 -3.91 4.29 -4.07
CA ALA A 19 -2.89 3.33 -4.47
C ALA A 19 -1.49 3.76 -4.01
N GLU A 20 -1.15 5.04 -4.17
CA GLU A 20 0.13 5.56 -3.69
C GLU A 20 0.27 5.43 -2.17
N VAL A 21 -0.77 5.82 -1.45
CA VAL A 21 -0.78 5.72 0.01
C VAL A 21 -0.65 4.26 0.45
N ALA A 22 -1.38 3.35 -0.22
CA ALA A 22 -1.30 1.93 0.07
C ALA A 22 0.12 1.39 -0.15
N LEU A 23 0.79 1.83 -1.21
CA LEU A 23 2.15 1.39 -1.50
C LEU A 23 3.12 1.79 -0.39
N PHE A 24 3.03 3.04 0.10
CA PHE A 24 3.85 3.48 1.23
C PHE A 24 3.53 2.68 2.50
N ALA A 25 2.25 2.38 2.73
CA ALA A 25 1.84 1.60 3.89
C ALA A 25 2.40 0.17 3.82
N ILE A 26 2.41 -0.44 2.65
CA ILE A 26 3.03 -1.77 2.43
C ILE A 26 4.53 -1.72 2.76
N LYS A 27 5.18 -0.62 2.47
CA LYS A 27 6.60 -0.43 2.79
C LYS A 27 6.88 -0.12 4.25
N GLY A 28 5.85 0.00 5.07
CA GLY A 28 5.99 0.21 6.50
C GLY A 28 5.90 1.67 6.97
N CYS A 29 5.55 2.60 6.09
CA CYS A 29 5.45 4.01 6.46
C CYS A 29 4.15 4.26 7.23
N ASP A 30 4.23 5.08 8.29
CA ASP A 30 3.04 5.51 9.02
C ASP A 30 2.41 6.74 8.34
N ALA A 31 1.25 7.17 8.83
CA ALA A 31 0.51 8.28 8.22
C ALA A 31 1.32 9.58 8.22
N ALA A 32 2.09 9.85 9.26
CA ALA A 32 2.91 11.05 9.35
C ALA A 32 4.03 11.03 8.30
N GLU A 33 4.68 9.88 8.13
CA GLU A 33 5.72 9.71 7.12
C GLU A 33 5.16 9.87 5.71
N ILE A 34 4.02 9.24 5.44
CA ILE A 34 3.37 9.32 4.14
C ILE A 34 2.99 10.77 3.82
N ALA A 35 2.42 11.47 4.80
CA ALA A 35 2.04 12.88 4.64
C ALA A 35 3.25 13.74 4.29
N ARG A 36 4.37 13.53 4.98
CA ARG A 36 5.61 14.28 4.71
C ARG A 36 6.13 13.97 3.31
N LEU A 37 6.17 12.68 2.93
CA LEU A 37 6.71 12.27 1.64
C LEU A 37 5.85 12.75 0.47
N ARG A 38 4.56 12.84 0.67
CA ARG A 38 3.63 13.28 -0.38
C ARG A 38 3.33 14.77 -0.35
N GLY A 39 3.80 15.49 0.67
CA GLY A 39 3.46 16.90 0.83
C GLY A 39 1.97 17.11 1.10
N ALA A 40 1.35 16.21 1.84
CA ALA A 40 -0.08 16.25 2.15
C ALA A 40 -0.30 16.38 3.66
N ALA A 41 -1.51 16.78 4.04
CA ALA A 41 -1.88 16.83 5.45
C ALA A 41 -2.08 15.41 6.01
N GLN A 42 -1.73 15.17 7.26
CA GLN A 42 -1.91 13.88 7.89
C GLN A 42 -3.37 13.42 7.90
N GLY A 43 -4.30 14.34 8.11
CA GLY A 43 -5.73 14.02 8.08
C GLY A 43 -6.17 13.48 6.74
N THR A 44 -5.67 14.05 5.66
CA THR A 44 -5.94 13.56 4.30
C THR A 44 -5.41 12.15 4.12
N VAL A 45 -4.17 11.90 4.54
CA VAL A 45 -3.55 10.59 4.44
C VAL A 45 -4.31 9.54 5.26
N ARG A 46 -4.73 9.90 6.49
CA ARG A 46 -5.52 8.98 7.33
C ARG A 46 -6.84 8.62 6.68
N ALA A 47 -7.51 9.59 6.05
CA ALA A 47 -8.75 9.34 5.34
C ALA A 47 -8.52 8.40 4.16
N GLN A 48 -7.44 8.62 3.41
CA GLN A 48 -7.08 7.76 2.28
C GLN A 48 -6.75 6.34 2.74
N LEU A 49 -6.00 6.19 3.83
CA LEU A 49 -5.72 4.87 4.41
C LEU A 49 -7.00 4.17 4.86
N SER A 50 -7.92 4.90 5.48
CA SER A 50 -9.21 4.35 5.87
C SER A 50 -9.97 3.78 4.67
N HIS A 51 -9.96 4.50 3.56
CA HIS A 51 -10.57 4.03 2.31
C HIS A 51 -9.87 2.78 1.77
N VAL A 52 -8.54 2.75 1.84
CA VAL A 52 -7.77 1.57 1.41
C VAL A 52 -8.18 0.34 2.23
N TYR A 53 -8.24 0.47 3.55
CA TYR A 53 -8.63 -0.65 4.41
C TYR A 53 -10.07 -1.08 4.17
N ALA A 54 -10.97 -0.13 3.98
CA ALA A 54 -12.37 -0.46 3.68
C ALA A 54 -12.49 -1.19 2.34
N LYS A 55 -11.80 -0.72 1.32
CA LYS A 55 -11.89 -1.32 -0.03
C LYS A 55 -11.18 -2.66 -0.13
N SER A 56 -10.06 -2.83 0.58
CA SER A 56 -9.29 -4.07 0.54
C SER A 56 -9.85 -5.15 1.45
N GLY A 57 -10.61 -4.76 2.47
CA GLY A 57 -11.12 -5.70 3.46
C GLY A 57 -10.10 -6.10 4.52
N VAL A 58 -8.89 -5.54 4.52
CA VAL A 58 -7.92 -5.80 5.58
C VAL A 58 -8.09 -4.78 6.70
N ALA A 59 -7.77 -5.17 7.92
CA ALA A 59 -8.01 -4.36 9.09
C ALA A 59 -6.80 -3.54 9.53
N THR A 60 -5.59 -4.01 9.24
CA THR A 60 -4.37 -3.39 9.76
C THR A 60 -3.30 -3.26 8.68
N GLN A 61 -2.34 -2.36 8.95
CA GLN A 61 -1.18 -2.19 8.08
C GLN A 61 -0.37 -3.50 7.96
N ALA A 62 -0.24 -4.24 9.05
CA ALA A 62 0.48 -5.51 9.04
C ALA A 62 -0.20 -6.53 8.12
N GLU A 63 -1.52 -6.61 8.15
CA GLU A 63 -2.26 -7.49 7.25
C GLU A 63 -2.08 -7.06 5.79
N LEU A 64 -2.14 -5.76 5.52
CA LEU A 64 -1.94 -5.25 4.18
C LEU A 64 -0.56 -5.63 3.65
N GLY A 65 0.47 -5.43 4.44
CA GLY A 65 1.84 -5.80 4.07
C GLY A 65 1.99 -7.29 3.84
N SER A 66 1.37 -8.12 4.69
CA SER A 66 1.51 -9.56 4.58
C SER A 66 0.93 -10.14 3.30
N LEU A 67 -0.06 -9.48 2.69
CA LEU A 67 -0.60 -9.91 1.41
C LEU A 67 0.45 -9.90 0.30
N PHE A 68 1.47 -9.07 0.43
CA PHE A 68 2.46 -8.85 -0.61
C PHE A 68 3.86 -9.31 -0.23
N ILE A 69 4.00 -9.98 0.92
CA ILE A 69 5.33 -10.42 1.39
C ILE A 69 5.99 -11.37 0.39
N ASP A 70 5.20 -12.27 -0.20
CA ASP A 70 5.72 -13.23 -1.16
C ASP A 70 6.20 -12.54 -2.44
N ASP A 71 5.50 -11.49 -2.88
CA ASP A 71 5.90 -10.73 -4.05
C ASP A 71 7.26 -10.08 -3.83
N LEU A 72 7.48 -9.50 -2.66
CA LEU A 72 8.74 -8.87 -2.32
C LEU A 72 9.88 -9.90 -2.23
N LEU A 73 9.60 -11.05 -1.62
CA LEU A 73 10.59 -12.10 -1.50
C LEU A 73 10.91 -12.75 -2.85
N GLN A 74 9.90 -12.92 -3.70
CA GLN A 74 10.11 -13.51 -5.02
C GLN A 74 10.98 -12.63 -5.91
N VAL A 75 10.81 -11.31 -5.82
CA VAL A 75 11.66 -10.39 -6.57
C VAL A 75 13.12 -10.59 -6.17
N ASP A 76 13.40 -10.71 -4.87
CA ASP A 76 14.76 -10.86 -4.38
C ASP A 76 15.36 -12.23 -4.63
N LEU A 77 14.55 -13.29 -4.47
CA LEU A 77 15.03 -14.67 -4.49
C LEU A 77 15.00 -15.30 -5.87
N ARG A 78 14.00 -14.95 -6.71
CA ARG A 78 13.82 -15.58 -8.01
C ARG A 78 14.45 -14.81 -9.14
N ASN A 79 14.73 -13.53 -8.93
CA ASN A 79 15.22 -12.65 -9.96
C ASN A 79 16.35 -11.78 -9.41
N PRO A 80 17.46 -12.42 -9.02
CA PRO A 80 18.56 -11.71 -8.35
C PRO A 80 19.28 -10.71 -9.23
N THR A 81 19.08 -10.76 -10.52
CA THR A 81 19.67 -9.79 -11.44
C THR A 81 18.78 -8.56 -11.56
#